data_d9b34de4874f3ff771885a227c8ea696
#
_entry.id   d9b34de4874f3ff771885a227c8ea696
#
_cell.length_a   1.000
_cell.length_b   1.000
_cell.length_c   1.000
_cell.angle_alpha   90.00
_cell.angle_beta   90.00
_cell.angle_gamma   90.00
#
_symmetry.space_group_name_H-M   'P 1'
#
loop_
_entity.id
_entity.type
_entity.pdbx_description
1 polymer ?
#
loop_
_entity_poly.entity_id
_entity_poly.type
_entity_poly.pdbx_seq_one_letter_code
_entity_poly.pdbx_strand_id
1 'polypeptide(L)'
;MGLKAVFLDFDDTLCATSEHDVPAFEAATAAAASALSERGALAAGPVDRARLLADFRALFSRTPWDPSPDPVEVGAWRGALWARALALQVPSPEGGHVAAAVAAAGAAAQTAFDGHRLAHLEFAPGARAAVAHARARGLALVVITNGHHRVQRDKLAAVRAHELFPDPNAIIVGGEEVLRGGREKPSRDIFLKACRVAGCAPREAAHVGDSLATDVQVMRALLIRVANLLFLFA
;
A
#
# COMPACT_ATOMS: atom_id res chain seq x y z
N MET A 1 -11.80 30.38 -14.35
CA MET A 1 -10.45 29.84 -14.09
C MET A 1 -10.41 28.41 -14.52
N GLY A 2 -9.41 28.02 -15.32
CA GLY A 2 -9.24 26.67 -15.84
C GLY A 2 -8.53 25.74 -14.85
N LEU A 3 -8.60 24.44 -15.08
CA LEU A 3 -7.83 23.42 -14.38
C LEU A 3 -6.34 23.56 -14.77
N LYS A 4 -5.45 23.54 -13.78
CA LYS A 4 -3.99 23.61 -13.97
C LYS A 4 -3.26 22.35 -13.51
N ALA A 5 -3.85 21.61 -12.55
CA ALA A 5 -3.21 20.43 -11.99
C ALA A 5 -4.21 19.29 -11.75
N VAL A 6 -3.71 18.05 -11.83
CA VAL A 6 -4.41 16.85 -11.39
C VAL A 6 -3.54 16.12 -10.38
N PHE A 7 -4.11 15.87 -9.21
CA PHE A 7 -3.51 15.01 -8.19
C PHE A 7 -4.10 13.61 -8.34
N LEU A 8 -3.25 12.62 -8.26
CA LEU A 8 -3.60 11.23 -8.51
C LEU A 8 -3.25 10.39 -7.28
N ASP A 9 -4.18 9.63 -6.78
CA ASP A 9 -3.85 8.55 -5.88
C ASP A 9 -3.12 7.43 -6.64
N PHE A 10 -2.45 6.54 -5.91
CA PHE A 10 -1.65 5.48 -6.51
C PHE A 10 -2.36 4.12 -6.41
N ASP A 11 -2.66 3.66 -5.19
CA ASP A 11 -3.27 2.36 -4.96
C ASP A 11 -4.73 2.36 -5.44
N ASP A 12 -5.11 1.35 -6.21
CA ASP A 12 -6.45 1.19 -6.81
C ASP A 12 -6.95 2.39 -7.63
N THR A 13 -6.00 3.26 -8.01
CA THR A 13 -6.23 4.41 -8.90
C THR A 13 -5.29 4.36 -10.10
N LEU A 14 -3.99 4.54 -9.89
CA LEU A 14 -2.97 4.38 -10.94
C LEU A 14 -2.54 2.93 -11.12
N CYS A 15 -2.61 2.12 -10.07
CA CYS A 15 -2.27 0.70 -10.06
C CYS A 15 -3.42 -0.10 -9.43
N ALA A 16 -3.76 -1.23 -10.01
CA ALA A 16 -4.77 -2.17 -9.47
C ALA A 16 -4.18 -3.00 -8.31
N THR A 17 -3.78 -2.33 -7.23
CA THR A 17 -3.04 -2.94 -6.11
C THR A 17 -3.83 -4.06 -5.45
N SER A 18 -5.12 -3.86 -5.21
CA SER A 18 -5.99 -4.87 -4.57
C SER A 18 -6.15 -6.15 -5.40
N GLU A 19 -6.12 -6.05 -6.72
CA GLU A 19 -6.16 -7.24 -7.60
C GLU A 19 -4.89 -8.08 -7.46
N HIS A 20 -3.74 -7.43 -7.35
CA HIS A 20 -2.44 -8.10 -7.16
C HIS A 20 -2.23 -8.63 -5.74
N ASP A 21 -2.97 -8.13 -4.76
CA ASP A 21 -2.90 -8.61 -3.37
C ASP A 21 -3.48 -10.01 -3.20
N VAL A 22 -4.49 -10.39 -3.96
CA VAL A 22 -5.12 -11.72 -3.86
C VAL A 22 -4.10 -12.84 -4.12
N PRO A 23 -3.43 -12.92 -5.27
CA PRO A 23 -2.42 -13.96 -5.51
C PRO A 23 -1.19 -13.82 -4.61
N ALA A 24 -0.85 -12.60 -4.16
CA ALA A 24 0.23 -12.41 -3.20
C ALA A 24 -0.09 -13.03 -1.83
N PHE A 25 -1.35 -12.93 -1.36
CA PHE A 25 -1.80 -13.64 -0.16
C PHE A 25 -1.80 -15.15 -0.32
N GLU A 26 -2.13 -15.65 -1.50
CA GLU A 26 -2.03 -17.08 -1.80
C GLU A 26 -0.59 -17.56 -1.73
N ALA A 27 0.36 -16.82 -2.30
CA ALA A 27 1.78 -17.11 -2.21
C ALA A 27 2.28 -17.09 -0.76
N ALA A 28 1.87 -16.08 0.02
CA ALA A 28 2.23 -15.95 1.43
C ALA A 28 1.78 -17.16 2.27
N THR A 29 0.52 -17.54 2.15
CA THR A 29 -0.02 -18.67 2.93
C THR A 29 0.59 -20.00 2.52
N ALA A 30 0.94 -20.17 1.23
CA ALA A 30 1.65 -21.33 0.74
C ALA A 30 3.07 -21.40 1.31
N ALA A 31 3.82 -20.30 1.28
CA ALA A 31 5.17 -20.21 1.81
C ALA A 31 5.22 -20.48 3.32
N ALA A 32 4.24 -19.96 4.07
CA ALA A 32 4.10 -20.23 5.50
C ALA A 32 3.92 -21.73 5.79
N ALA A 33 3.01 -22.38 5.06
CA ALA A 33 2.73 -23.81 5.23
C ALA A 33 3.95 -24.66 4.89
N SER A 34 4.65 -24.36 3.78
CA SER A 34 5.88 -25.06 3.37
C SER A 34 6.97 -24.91 4.43
N ALA A 35 7.24 -23.71 4.89
CA ALA A 35 8.28 -23.42 5.88
C ALA A 35 8.04 -24.12 7.23
N LEU A 36 6.79 -24.28 7.66
CA LEU A 36 6.46 -25.07 8.87
C LEU A 36 6.66 -26.57 8.63
N SER A 37 6.23 -27.09 7.48
CA SER A 37 6.38 -28.49 7.10
C SER A 37 7.85 -28.92 7.06
N GLU A 38 8.68 -28.13 6.40
CA GLU A 38 10.12 -28.35 6.27
C GLU A 38 10.86 -28.42 7.62
N ARG A 39 10.32 -27.73 8.64
CA ARG A 39 10.89 -27.71 9.99
C ARG A 39 10.28 -28.76 10.94
N GLY A 40 9.41 -29.62 10.43
CA GLY A 40 8.77 -30.65 11.23
C GLY A 40 7.83 -30.10 12.33
N ALA A 41 7.35 -28.88 12.19
CA ALA A 41 6.51 -28.21 13.19
C ALA A 41 5.00 -28.50 13.05
N LEU A 42 4.62 -29.38 12.12
CA LEU A 42 3.21 -29.71 11.81
C LEU A 42 2.71 -30.95 12.56
N ALA A 43 2.91 -31.03 13.87
CA ALA A 43 2.42 -32.16 14.67
C ALA A 43 0.88 -32.34 14.66
N ALA A 44 0.11 -31.30 14.30
CA ALA A 44 -1.35 -31.28 14.32
C ALA A 44 -2.02 -31.38 12.94
N GLY A 45 -1.27 -31.61 11.88
CA GLY A 45 -1.79 -31.67 10.51
C GLY A 45 -1.47 -30.41 9.68
N PRO A 46 -1.97 -30.34 8.45
CA PRO A 46 -1.65 -29.24 7.53
C PRO A 46 -2.23 -27.91 8.01
N VAL A 47 -1.55 -26.81 7.69
CA VAL A 47 -2.04 -25.44 7.94
C VAL A 47 -3.31 -25.18 7.12
N ASP A 48 -4.37 -24.74 7.78
CA ASP A 48 -5.54 -24.17 7.10
C ASP A 48 -5.18 -22.77 6.58
N ARG A 49 -4.90 -22.69 5.29
CA ARG A 49 -4.45 -21.46 4.62
C ARG A 49 -5.53 -20.37 4.58
N ALA A 50 -6.81 -20.74 4.48
CA ALA A 50 -7.91 -19.80 4.46
C ALA A 50 -8.08 -19.15 5.85
N ARG A 51 -8.03 -19.97 6.90
CA ARG A 51 -8.03 -19.51 8.28
C ARG A 51 -6.81 -18.63 8.59
N LEU A 52 -5.62 -19.06 8.15
CA LEU A 52 -4.40 -18.29 8.33
C LEU A 52 -4.53 -16.86 7.76
N LEU A 53 -5.06 -16.74 6.54
CA LEU A 53 -5.29 -15.44 5.92
C LEU A 53 -6.32 -14.60 6.68
N ALA A 54 -7.40 -15.22 7.15
CA ALA A 54 -8.43 -14.53 7.94
C ALA A 54 -7.86 -14.01 9.26
N ASP A 55 -7.10 -14.84 9.99
CA ASP A 55 -6.47 -14.49 11.25
C ASP A 55 -5.41 -13.38 11.07
N PHE A 56 -4.60 -13.47 10.01
CA PHE A 56 -3.64 -12.41 9.66
C PHE A 56 -4.34 -11.07 9.39
N ARG A 57 -5.38 -11.06 8.56
CA ARG A 57 -6.15 -9.84 8.26
C ARG A 57 -6.78 -9.23 9.52
N ALA A 58 -7.31 -10.06 10.40
CA ALA A 58 -7.87 -9.61 11.67
C ALA A 58 -6.81 -9.01 12.59
N LEU A 59 -5.62 -9.59 12.66
CA LEU A 59 -4.48 -9.03 13.40
C LEU A 59 -3.97 -7.74 12.77
N PHE A 60 -3.80 -7.71 11.47
CA PHE A 60 -3.32 -6.54 10.73
C PHE A 60 -4.23 -5.33 10.93
N SER A 61 -5.56 -5.51 10.86
CA SER A 61 -6.53 -4.42 11.04
C SER A 61 -6.56 -3.85 12.46
N ARG A 62 -6.17 -4.63 13.46
CA ARG A 62 -6.19 -4.25 14.90
C ARG A 62 -4.84 -3.79 15.43
N THR A 63 -3.78 -3.96 14.67
CA THR A 63 -2.42 -3.61 15.08
C THR A 63 -1.97 -2.43 14.23
N PRO A 64 -2.18 -1.17 14.68
CA PRO A 64 -1.78 -0.02 13.91
C PRO A 64 -0.27 -0.02 13.71
N TRP A 65 0.15 0.38 12.53
CA TRP A 65 1.55 0.66 12.26
C TRP A 65 1.97 1.89 13.06
N ASP A 66 3.07 1.76 13.80
CA ASP A 66 3.73 2.90 14.45
C ASP A 66 4.79 3.48 13.49
N PRO A 67 4.60 4.68 12.97
CA PRO A 67 5.56 5.34 12.09
C PRO A 67 6.72 5.99 12.85
N SER A 68 6.92 5.68 14.14
CA SER A 68 7.98 6.30 14.94
C SER A 68 9.36 6.08 14.29
N PRO A 69 10.34 7.01 14.53
CA PRO A 69 11.64 6.94 13.88
C PRO A 69 12.55 5.81 14.37
N ASP A 70 12.13 5.04 15.37
CA ASP A 70 12.84 3.83 15.83
C ASP A 70 12.12 2.59 15.29
N PRO A 71 12.37 2.23 14.04
CA PRO A 71 11.45 1.40 13.31
C PRO A 71 11.81 -0.07 13.47
N VAL A 72 10.88 -0.82 13.95
CA VAL A 72 10.78 -2.21 13.48
C VAL A 72 10.64 -2.13 11.95
N GLU A 73 11.53 -2.80 11.25
CA GLU A 73 11.47 -2.89 9.79
C GLU A 73 10.10 -3.44 9.39
N VAL A 74 9.43 -2.79 8.42
CA VAL A 74 8.00 -3.06 8.10
C VAL A 74 7.75 -4.51 7.69
N GLY A 75 8.68 -5.15 6.99
CA GLY A 75 8.60 -6.56 6.62
C GLY A 75 8.69 -7.46 7.84
N ALA A 76 9.58 -7.17 8.78
CA ALA A 76 9.70 -7.91 10.03
C ALA A 76 8.44 -7.76 10.90
N TRP A 77 7.87 -6.55 11.00
CA TRP A 77 6.61 -6.31 11.71
C TRP A 77 5.44 -7.12 11.10
N ARG A 78 5.29 -7.11 9.77
CA ARG A 78 4.26 -7.91 9.09
C ARG A 78 4.52 -9.41 9.23
N GLY A 79 5.79 -9.83 9.12
CA GLY A 79 6.20 -11.22 9.35
C GLY A 79 5.84 -11.70 10.76
N ALA A 80 5.98 -10.84 11.77
CA ALA A 80 5.54 -11.15 13.14
C ALA A 80 4.01 -11.29 13.25
N LEU A 81 3.21 -10.54 12.47
CA LEU A 81 1.76 -10.74 12.43
C LEU A 81 1.38 -12.07 11.78
N TRP A 82 2.06 -12.47 10.70
CA TRP A 82 1.91 -13.80 10.11
C TRP A 82 2.25 -14.92 11.12
N ALA A 83 3.37 -14.75 11.84
CA ALA A 83 3.76 -15.71 12.87
C ALA A 83 2.72 -15.81 13.99
N ARG A 84 2.13 -14.69 14.44
CA ARG A 84 1.04 -14.70 15.43
C ARG A 84 -0.21 -15.41 14.92
N ALA A 85 -0.59 -15.21 13.65
CA ALA A 85 -1.70 -15.92 13.02
C ALA A 85 -1.44 -17.44 12.93
N LEU A 86 -0.23 -17.84 12.56
CA LEU A 86 0.20 -19.24 12.54
C LEU A 86 0.15 -19.90 13.92
N ALA A 87 0.56 -19.17 14.96
CA ALA A 87 0.55 -19.66 16.34
C ALA A 87 -0.85 -20.07 16.84
N LEU A 88 -1.92 -19.55 16.22
CA LEU A 88 -3.31 -19.95 16.54
C LEU A 88 -3.67 -21.33 16.01
N GLN A 89 -2.85 -21.91 15.13
CA GLN A 89 -3.08 -23.21 14.50
C GLN A 89 -2.05 -24.27 14.89
N VAL A 90 -0.97 -23.87 15.56
CA VAL A 90 0.12 -24.77 15.95
C VAL A 90 0.00 -25.12 17.44
N PRO A 91 -0.11 -26.40 17.82
CA PRO A 91 -0.12 -26.80 19.21
C PRO A 91 1.21 -26.46 19.91
N SER A 92 1.10 -25.91 21.12
CA SER A 92 2.26 -25.55 21.94
C SER A 92 3.31 -24.69 21.23
N PRO A 93 2.94 -23.54 20.65
CA PRO A 93 3.84 -22.70 19.87
C PRO A 93 4.99 -22.10 20.72
N GLU A 94 4.91 -22.23 22.04
CA GLU A 94 5.87 -21.70 23.03
C GLU A 94 7.13 -22.59 23.19
N GLY A 95 7.11 -23.82 22.69
CA GLY A 95 8.33 -24.66 22.66
C GLY A 95 9.40 -24.06 21.76
N GLY A 96 10.64 -23.88 22.25
CA GLY A 96 11.70 -23.12 21.58
C GLY A 96 11.92 -23.44 20.10
N HIS A 97 11.89 -24.74 19.71
CA HIS A 97 12.00 -25.15 18.31
C HIS A 97 10.77 -24.77 17.48
N VAL A 98 9.56 -24.97 18.02
CA VAL A 98 8.30 -24.66 17.36
C VAL A 98 8.12 -23.15 17.21
N ALA A 99 8.45 -22.38 18.26
CA ALA A 99 8.41 -20.91 18.19
C ALA A 99 9.34 -20.36 17.11
N ALA A 100 10.56 -20.89 16.99
CA ALA A 100 11.51 -20.51 15.95
C ALA A 100 10.99 -20.86 14.54
N ALA A 101 10.37 -22.05 14.39
CA ALA A 101 9.76 -22.47 13.12
C ALA A 101 8.60 -21.56 12.70
N VAL A 102 7.72 -21.20 13.65
CA VAL A 102 6.59 -20.27 13.43
C VAL A 102 7.07 -18.87 13.06
N ALA A 103 8.10 -18.35 13.73
CA ALA A 103 8.69 -17.06 13.40
C ALA A 103 9.29 -17.04 11.98
N ALA A 104 10.05 -18.09 11.63
CA ALA A 104 10.62 -18.25 10.29
C ALA A 104 9.54 -18.39 9.21
N ALA A 105 8.46 -19.11 9.48
CA ALA A 105 7.34 -19.26 8.56
C ALA A 105 6.59 -17.94 8.36
N GLY A 106 6.45 -17.13 9.40
CA GLY A 106 5.87 -15.80 9.30
C GLY A 106 6.73 -14.85 8.43
N ALA A 107 8.05 -14.91 8.58
CA ALA A 107 8.98 -14.15 7.74
C ALA A 107 8.91 -14.62 6.27
N ALA A 108 8.84 -15.95 6.03
CA ALA A 108 8.70 -16.51 4.70
C ALA A 108 7.39 -16.09 4.03
N ALA A 109 6.28 -16.05 4.77
CA ALA A 109 5.01 -15.55 4.29
C ALA A 109 5.10 -14.10 3.81
N GLN A 110 5.69 -13.22 4.62
CA GLN A 110 5.84 -11.81 4.24
C GLN A 110 6.74 -11.63 3.03
N THR A 111 7.88 -12.35 2.98
CA THR A 111 8.79 -12.31 1.83
C THR A 111 8.08 -12.77 0.55
N ALA A 112 7.30 -13.83 0.61
CA ALA A 112 6.55 -14.35 -0.53
C ALA A 112 5.45 -13.36 -0.98
N PHE A 113 4.76 -12.72 -0.03
CA PHE A 113 3.78 -11.69 -0.31
C PHE A 113 4.39 -10.50 -1.06
N ASP A 114 5.46 -9.92 -0.51
CA ASP A 114 6.12 -8.75 -1.11
C ASP A 114 6.72 -9.10 -2.47
N GLY A 115 7.40 -10.24 -2.57
CA GLY A 115 8.01 -10.71 -3.81
C GLY A 115 6.98 -10.91 -4.92
N HIS A 116 5.86 -11.58 -4.61
CA HIS A 116 4.80 -11.80 -5.59
C HIS A 116 4.13 -10.49 -6.02
N ARG A 117 3.74 -9.65 -5.04
CA ARG A 117 3.10 -8.36 -5.31
C ARG A 117 3.99 -7.49 -6.21
N LEU A 118 5.25 -7.28 -5.84
CA LEU A 118 6.14 -6.38 -6.56
C LEU A 118 6.52 -6.89 -7.94
N ALA A 119 6.61 -8.22 -8.13
CA ALA A 119 6.91 -8.82 -9.43
C ALA A 119 5.79 -8.67 -10.46
N HIS A 120 4.54 -8.51 -10.00
CA HIS A 120 3.37 -8.49 -10.88
C HIS A 120 2.63 -7.16 -10.86
N LEU A 121 3.01 -6.21 -9.97
CA LEU A 121 2.36 -4.92 -9.89
C LEU A 121 2.58 -4.13 -11.18
N GLU A 122 1.48 -3.62 -11.75
CA GLU A 122 1.51 -2.83 -12.96
C GLU A 122 0.52 -1.65 -12.89
N PHE A 123 0.69 -0.70 -13.77
CA PHE A 123 -0.29 0.38 -13.90
C PHE A 123 -1.63 -0.17 -14.39
N ALA A 124 -2.70 0.34 -13.81
CA ALA A 124 -4.06 0.02 -14.24
C ALA A 124 -4.25 0.30 -15.76
N PRO A 125 -5.08 -0.48 -16.44
CA PRO A 125 -5.39 -0.25 -17.86
C PRO A 125 -5.81 1.21 -18.10
N GLY A 126 -5.17 1.86 -19.07
CA GLY A 126 -5.46 3.26 -19.41
C GLY A 126 -4.75 4.32 -18.55
N ALA A 127 -4.15 3.98 -17.40
CA ALA A 127 -3.49 4.96 -16.53
C ALA A 127 -2.37 5.75 -17.26
N ARG A 128 -1.51 5.05 -18.01
CA ARG A 128 -0.46 5.69 -18.82
C ARG A 128 -1.04 6.65 -19.86
N ALA A 129 -2.11 6.26 -20.53
CA ALA A 129 -2.78 7.10 -21.54
C ALA A 129 -3.44 8.34 -20.90
N ALA A 130 -4.08 8.19 -19.73
CA ALA A 130 -4.68 9.29 -18.98
C ALA A 130 -3.62 10.31 -18.54
N VAL A 131 -2.48 9.84 -18.02
CA VAL A 131 -1.32 10.68 -17.66
C VAL A 131 -0.79 11.44 -18.88
N ALA A 132 -0.59 10.74 -20.00
CA ALA A 132 -0.13 11.37 -21.24
C ALA A 132 -1.11 12.42 -21.76
N HIS A 133 -2.42 12.13 -21.72
CA HIS A 133 -3.47 13.05 -22.13
C HIS A 133 -3.51 14.30 -21.25
N ALA A 134 -3.42 14.16 -19.94
CA ALA A 134 -3.40 15.28 -19.01
C ALA A 134 -2.17 16.19 -19.25
N ARG A 135 -0.99 15.60 -19.50
CA ARG A 135 0.20 16.36 -19.85
C ARG A 135 0.08 17.11 -21.19
N ALA A 136 -0.48 16.47 -22.20
CA ALA A 136 -0.71 17.12 -23.49
C ALA A 136 -1.62 18.35 -23.39
N ARG A 137 -2.43 18.43 -22.32
CA ARG A 137 -3.26 19.60 -21.98
C ARG A 137 -2.54 20.63 -21.11
N GLY A 138 -1.26 20.44 -20.84
CA GLY A 138 -0.47 21.34 -20.00
C GLY A 138 -0.77 21.26 -18.51
N LEU A 139 -1.39 20.16 -18.03
CA LEU A 139 -1.71 19.99 -16.62
C LEU A 139 -0.50 19.48 -15.85
N ALA A 140 -0.20 20.10 -14.71
CA ALA A 140 0.74 19.55 -13.74
C ALA A 140 0.15 18.31 -13.08
N LEU A 141 0.98 17.26 -12.89
CA LEU A 141 0.55 15.99 -12.30
C LEU A 141 1.34 15.72 -11.03
N VAL A 142 0.63 15.40 -9.93
CA VAL A 142 1.24 15.05 -8.65
C VAL A 142 0.58 13.78 -8.12
N VAL A 143 1.39 12.79 -7.77
CA VAL A 143 0.93 11.58 -7.08
C VAL A 143 0.89 11.86 -5.58
N ILE A 144 -0.20 11.47 -4.90
CA ILE A 144 -0.35 11.54 -3.45
C ILE A 144 -0.84 10.18 -2.96
N THR A 145 0.03 9.42 -2.31
CA THR A 145 -0.28 8.07 -1.84
C THR A 145 -0.07 7.93 -0.33
N ASN A 146 -1.01 7.29 0.36
CA ASN A 146 -0.91 6.97 1.78
C ASN A 146 -0.14 5.66 2.00
N GLY A 147 0.32 5.45 3.22
CA GLY A 147 0.93 4.21 3.68
C GLY A 147 2.41 4.33 3.98
N HIS A 148 2.98 3.22 4.46
CA HIS A 148 4.36 3.16 4.90
C HIS A 148 5.33 3.54 3.78
N HIS A 149 6.26 4.46 4.06
CA HIS A 149 7.14 5.07 3.06
C HIS A 149 7.92 4.04 2.21
N ARG A 150 8.53 3.02 2.83
CA ARG A 150 9.26 1.97 2.09
C ARG A 150 8.33 1.17 1.18
N VAL A 151 7.19 0.71 1.72
CA VAL A 151 6.23 -0.08 0.94
C VAL A 151 5.74 0.70 -0.28
N GLN A 152 5.44 1.98 -0.13
CA GLN A 152 5.01 2.79 -1.26
C GLN A 152 6.15 3.06 -2.26
N ARG A 153 7.39 3.31 -1.77
CA ARG A 153 8.55 3.48 -2.66
C ARG A 153 8.87 2.20 -3.43
N ASP A 154 8.77 1.04 -2.80
CA ASP A 154 8.99 -0.26 -3.47
C ASP A 154 7.94 -0.50 -4.57
N LYS A 155 6.66 -0.23 -4.30
CA LYS A 155 5.59 -0.31 -5.31
C LYS A 155 5.82 0.67 -6.47
N LEU A 156 6.14 1.93 -6.17
CA LEU A 156 6.45 2.94 -7.18
C LEU A 156 7.66 2.56 -8.05
N ALA A 157 8.67 1.94 -7.44
CA ALA A 157 9.84 1.42 -8.16
C ALA A 157 9.47 0.23 -9.04
N ALA A 158 8.67 -0.71 -8.54
CA ALA A 158 8.24 -1.91 -9.27
C ALA A 158 7.51 -1.55 -10.58
N VAL A 159 6.63 -0.55 -10.56
CA VAL A 159 5.94 -0.07 -11.77
C VAL A 159 6.73 0.95 -12.59
N ARG A 160 7.95 1.28 -12.16
CA ARG A 160 8.80 2.30 -12.80
C ARG A 160 8.10 3.66 -12.88
N ALA A 161 7.46 4.07 -11.78
CA ALA A 161 6.67 5.30 -11.72
C ALA A 161 7.46 6.57 -12.13
N HIS A 162 8.78 6.57 -11.96
CA HIS A 162 9.68 7.66 -12.38
C HIS A 162 9.63 7.94 -13.90
N GLU A 163 9.27 6.98 -14.72
CA GLU A 163 9.10 7.19 -16.17
C GLU A 163 7.88 8.05 -16.47
N LEU A 164 6.81 7.87 -15.68
CA LEU A 164 5.61 8.70 -15.79
C LEU A 164 5.70 9.99 -14.97
N PHE A 165 6.46 10.02 -13.90
CA PHE A 165 6.60 11.16 -12.99
C PHE A 165 8.10 11.41 -12.74
N PRO A 166 8.80 12.02 -13.71
CA PRO A 166 10.26 12.19 -13.66
C PRO A 166 10.72 13.20 -12.60
N ASP A 167 9.86 14.14 -12.18
CA ASP A 167 10.14 15.00 -11.03
C ASP A 167 9.86 14.24 -9.73
N PRO A 168 10.88 13.94 -8.90
CA PRO A 168 10.68 13.23 -7.65
C PRO A 168 9.78 13.98 -6.66
N ASN A 169 9.68 15.32 -6.76
CA ASN A 169 8.79 16.12 -5.94
C ASN A 169 7.32 15.96 -6.33
N ALA A 170 7.06 15.49 -7.55
CA ALA A 170 5.70 15.19 -8.02
C ALA A 170 5.14 13.87 -7.44
N ILE A 171 5.88 13.17 -6.57
CA ILE A 171 5.42 11.97 -5.87
C ILE A 171 5.50 12.22 -4.36
N ILE A 172 4.36 12.42 -3.73
CA ILE A 172 4.23 12.68 -2.29
C ILE A 172 3.73 11.39 -1.62
N VAL A 173 4.56 10.82 -0.75
CA VAL A 173 4.24 9.63 0.03
C VAL A 173 3.84 10.05 1.44
N GLY A 174 2.61 9.70 1.84
CA GLY A 174 2.04 10.08 3.15
C GLY A 174 2.89 9.65 4.33
N GLY A 175 3.42 8.42 4.32
CA GLY A 175 4.32 7.93 5.35
C GLY A 175 5.61 8.76 5.50
N GLU A 176 6.14 9.33 4.41
CA GLU A 176 7.26 10.27 4.49
C GLU A 176 6.87 11.60 5.14
N GLU A 177 5.65 12.07 4.90
CA GLU A 177 5.16 13.30 5.53
C GLU A 177 4.97 13.08 7.04
N VAL A 178 4.47 11.91 7.45
CA VAL A 178 4.34 11.54 8.87
C VAL A 178 5.71 11.51 9.55
N LEU A 179 6.73 10.92 8.93
CA LEU A 179 8.11 10.93 9.45
C LEU A 179 8.70 12.33 9.62
N ARG A 180 8.22 13.30 8.84
CA ARG A 180 8.61 14.73 8.95
C ARG A 180 7.73 15.53 9.91
N GLY A 181 6.88 14.87 10.70
CA GLY A 181 5.94 15.51 11.62
C GLY A 181 4.65 16.05 10.98
N GLY A 182 4.43 15.73 9.70
CA GLY A 182 3.20 16.05 8.99
C GLY A 182 2.13 14.96 9.10
N ARG A 183 1.21 14.94 8.15
CA ARG A 183 0.10 13.98 8.11
C ARG A 183 -0.16 13.53 6.68
N GLU A 184 -0.59 12.27 6.53
CA GLU A 184 -1.07 11.70 5.28
C GLU A 184 -2.53 12.13 4.96
N LYS A 185 -3.05 11.75 3.78
CA LYS A 185 -4.48 11.94 3.44
C LYS A 185 -5.37 11.29 4.53
N PRO A 186 -6.43 11.94 4.98
CA PRO A 186 -7.12 13.09 4.41
C PRO A 186 -6.65 14.46 4.94
N SER A 187 -5.44 14.60 5.45
CA SER A 187 -4.96 15.91 5.93
C SER A 187 -4.96 16.96 4.82
N ARG A 188 -5.44 18.15 5.14
CA ARG A 188 -5.39 19.34 4.25
C ARG A 188 -3.96 19.66 3.80
N ASP A 189 -2.98 19.44 4.67
CA ASP A 189 -1.60 19.92 4.47
C ASP A 189 -0.89 19.20 3.31
N ILE A 190 -1.17 17.89 3.12
CA ILE A 190 -0.57 17.12 2.03
C ILE A 190 -1.07 17.62 0.66
N PHE A 191 -2.34 18.02 0.57
CA PHE A 191 -2.91 18.59 -0.66
C PHE A 191 -2.43 20.01 -0.92
N LEU A 192 -2.24 20.82 0.12
CA LEU A 192 -1.61 22.13 -0.02
C LEU A 192 -0.15 22.03 -0.45
N LYS A 193 0.56 20.98 0.02
CA LYS A 193 1.90 20.66 -0.50
C LYS A 193 1.85 20.32 -1.98
N ALA A 194 0.90 19.49 -2.41
CA ALA A 194 0.72 19.17 -3.83
C ALA A 194 0.42 20.40 -4.67
N CYS A 195 -0.40 21.33 -4.18
CA CYS A 195 -0.64 22.62 -4.84
C CYS A 195 0.65 23.44 -5.01
N ARG A 196 1.52 23.48 -3.98
CA ARG A 196 2.82 24.16 -4.08
C ARG A 196 3.74 23.52 -5.12
N VAL A 197 3.80 22.17 -5.13
CA VAL A 197 4.57 21.42 -6.13
C VAL A 197 4.06 21.70 -7.54
N ALA A 198 2.74 21.71 -7.71
CA ALA A 198 2.10 21.96 -9.01
C ALA A 198 2.07 23.42 -9.43
N GLY A 199 2.43 24.37 -8.57
CA GLY A 199 2.37 25.81 -8.85
C GLY A 199 0.96 26.32 -9.09
N CYS A 200 -0.06 25.78 -8.39
CA CYS A 200 -1.47 26.14 -8.60
C CYS A 200 -2.20 26.46 -7.29
N ALA A 201 -3.32 27.20 -7.40
CA ALA A 201 -4.24 27.36 -6.29
C ALA A 201 -5.15 26.11 -6.14
N PRO A 202 -5.66 25.79 -4.94
CA PRO A 202 -6.54 24.64 -4.74
C PRO A 202 -7.72 24.55 -5.72
N ARG A 203 -8.38 25.67 -6.02
CA ARG A 203 -9.51 25.76 -6.98
C ARG A 203 -9.13 25.46 -8.44
N GLU A 204 -7.83 25.45 -8.74
CA GLU A 204 -7.26 25.15 -10.07
C GLU A 204 -6.78 23.68 -10.16
N ALA A 205 -6.96 22.90 -9.09
CA ALA A 205 -6.59 21.50 -9.02
C ALA A 205 -7.82 20.59 -9.04
N ALA A 206 -7.63 19.37 -9.53
CA ALA A 206 -8.53 18.24 -9.33
C ALA A 206 -7.77 17.09 -8.66
N HIS A 207 -8.46 16.27 -7.87
CA HIS A 207 -7.93 15.04 -7.33
C HIS A 207 -8.74 13.85 -7.83
N VAL A 208 -8.04 12.78 -8.20
CA VAL A 208 -8.60 11.50 -8.64
C VAL A 208 -8.12 10.44 -7.67
N GLY A 209 -9.04 9.67 -7.09
CA GLY A 209 -8.74 8.60 -6.15
C GLY A 209 -9.94 7.67 -5.98
N ASP A 210 -9.73 6.50 -5.38
CA ASP A 210 -10.74 5.48 -5.14
C ASP A 210 -11.44 5.62 -3.77
N SER A 211 -10.76 6.21 -2.79
CA SER A 211 -11.23 6.26 -1.40
C SER A 211 -12.08 7.49 -1.10
N LEU A 212 -13.35 7.28 -0.73
CA LEU A 212 -14.23 8.37 -0.28
C LEU A 212 -13.69 9.05 0.97
N ALA A 213 -13.06 8.31 1.88
CA ALA A 213 -12.59 8.81 3.16
C ALA A 213 -11.33 9.66 3.02
N THR A 214 -10.37 9.22 2.23
CA THR A 214 -9.05 9.87 2.11
C THR A 214 -8.95 10.84 0.95
N ASP A 215 -9.74 10.63 -0.13
CA ASP A 215 -9.60 11.39 -1.36
C ASP A 215 -10.74 12.40 -1.59
N VAL A 216 -11.95 12.14 -1.05
CA VAL A 216 -13.11 12.96 -1.38
C VAL A 216 -13.49 13.95 -0.29
N GLN A 217 -13.51 13.55 0.98
CA GLN A 217 -14.09 14.38 2.05
C GLN A 217 -13.36 15.72 2.26
N VAL A 218 -12.03 15.71 2.20
CA VAL A 218 -11.22 16.91 2.45
C VAL A 218 -11.21 17.88 1.25
N MET A 219 -11.39 17.34 0.04
CA MET A 219 -11.36 18.14 -1.18
C MET A 219 -12.45 19.19 -1.22
N ARG A 220 -13.64 18.88 -0.70
CA ARG A 220 -14.76 19.83 -0.62
C ARG A 220 -14.40 21.06 0.22
N ALA A 221 -13.70 20.89 1.34
CA ALA A 221 -13.27 21.97 2.20
C ALA A 221 -12.16 22.84 1.58
N LEU A 222 -11.37 22.29 0.64
CA LEU A 222 -10.30 23.00 -0.07
C LEU A 222 -10.75 23.60 -1.41
N LEU A 223 -11.99 23.36 -1.84
CA LEU A 223 -12.50 23.72 -3.18
C LEU A 223 -11.71 23.07 -4.32
N ILE A 224 -11.03 21.95 -4.05
CA ILE A 224 -10.41 21.10 -5.06
C ILE A 224 -11.53 20.28 -5.72
N ARG A 225 -11.52 20.19 -7.05
CA ARG A 225 -12.46 19.33 -7.79
C ARG A 225 -12.14 17.88 -7.52
N VAL A 226 -13.16 17.03 -7.40
CA VAL A 226 -12.99 15.60 -7.14
C VAL A 226 -13.55 14.80 -8.30
N ALA A 227 -12.79 13.81 -8.77
CA ALA A 227 -13.29 12.73 -9.59
C ALA A 227 -13.01 11.42 -8.83
N ASN A 228 -14.08 10.72 -8.44
CA ASN A 228 -13.97 9.39 -7.84
C ASN A 228 -14.10 8.34 -8.94
N LEU A 229 -13.11 7.45 -9.05
CA LEU A 229 -13.08 6.41 -10.07
C LEU A 229 -14.23 5.40 -9.93
N LEU A 230 -14.75 5.20 -8.71
CA LEU A 230 -15.91 4.32 -8.48
C LEU A 230 -17.17 4.74 -9.28
N PHE A 231 -17.27 6.01 -9.68
CA PHE A 231 -18.39 6.51 -10.48
C PHE A 231 -18.11 6.53 -11.99
N LEU A 232 -16.88 6.20 -12.42
CA LEU A 232 -16.53 6.21 -13.84
C LEU A 232 -16.69 4.82 -14.50
N PHE A 233 -16.90 3.77 -13.70
CA PHE A 233 -17.05 2.38 -14.13
C PHE A 233 -18.40 1.74 -13.70
N ALA A 234 -19.35 2.54 -13.20
CA ALA A 234 -20.69 2.10 -12.80
C ALA A 234 -21.70 2.31 -13.97
#